data_14d51b9a9fcdc349015fcb937853baa1
#
_entry.id   14d51b9a9fcdc349015fcb937853baa1
#
_cell.length_a   1.000
_cell.length_b   1.000
_cell.length_c   1.000
_cell.angle_alpha   90.00
_cell.angle_beta   90.00
_cell.angle_gamma   90.00
#
_symmetry.space_group_name_H-M   'P 1'
#
loop_
_entity.id
_entity.type
_entity.pdbx_description
1 polymer ?
#
loop_
_entity_poly.entity_id
_entity_poly.type
_entity_poly.pdbx_seq_one_letter_code
_entity_poly.pdbx_strand_id
1 'polypeptide(L)'
;VSAGDYYIDNIVLSEKVVETRAVTRASGPTIIEKTDEEKAEIIRDAMEDWISKMVTHCKPYVHAWDVVNEPMDDGKTSDIKTGKGKTDLASDEFYWQDYFLTPKDYAVEAFKLARQYGNPDDKLFINDYNLEYNLNKCDGLIKYVEYIESKGATVDGIGTQMHIAIDSNKDNIAQMFQKLGATGKLIKVSELDIKVNTSSPTTENLAQQAEMYQYVIDMYKKYIPADKQYGITIWGVSDNEKEHVNWIPNDAPNLWDANYARKHAYKGVADGLAGKDVSGDFTGDLE
;
A
#
# COMPACT_ATOMS: atom_id res chain seq x y z
N VAL A 1 -13.29 -18.50 16.10
CA VAL A 1 -13.33 -18.59 14.65
C VAL A 1 -11.87 -18.64 14.23
N SER A 2 -11.40 -19.80 13.76
CA SER A 2 -10.03 -19.94 13.26
C SER A 2 -9.90 -19.14 11.96
N ALA A 3 -8.89 -18.27 11.91
CA ALA A 3 -8.46 -17.65 10.66
C ALA A 3 -8.03 -18.79 9.71
N GLY A 4 -8.75 -18.96 8.62
CA GLY A 4 -8.30 -19.83 7.54
C GLY A 4 -7.34 -19.03 6.67
N ASP A 5 -6.15 -19.53 6.47
CA ASP A 5 -5.23 -18.99 5.48
C ASP A 5 -5.86 -19.17 4.10
N TYR A 6 -6.15 -18.08 3.43
CA TYR A 6 -6.63 -18.10 2.06
C TYR A 6 -5.43 -17.93 1.14
N TYR A 7 -4.94 -19.06 0.59
CA TYR A 7 -3.99 -19.05 -0.50
C TYR A 7 -4.76 -19.03 -1.82
N ILE A 8 -4.58 -17.99 -2.63
CA ILE A 8 -4.97 -18.02 -4.04
C ILE A 8 -3.77 -18.58 -4.78
N ASP A 9 -3.70 -19.90 -4.90
CA ASP A 9 -2.66 -20.58 -5.64
C ASP A 9 -3.12 -20.78 -7.08
N ASN A 10 -2.28 -20.39 -8.04
CA ASN A 10 -2.38 -20.60 -9.49
C ASN A 10 -3.82 -20.85 -10.00
N ILE A 11 -4.54 -19.78 -10.35
CA ILE A 11 -5.82 -19.92 -11.05
C ILE A 11 -5.55 -20.42 -12.47
N VAL A 12 -5.37 -21.72 -12.62
CA VAL A 12 -5.44 -22.37 -13.93
C VAL A 12 -6.92 -22.57 -14.25
N LEU A 13 -7.50 -21.61 -14.95
CA LEU A 13 -8.88 -21.69 -15.43
C LEU A 13 -8.94 -22.68 -16.61
N SER A 14 -9.11 -23.95 -16.30
CA SER A 14 -9.33 -25.00 -17.29
C SER A 14 -10.70 -25.66 -17.06
N GLU A 15 -11.52 -25.71 -18.10
CA GLU A 15 -12.72 -26.51 -18.10
C GLU A 15 -12.34 -27.95 -18.50
N LYS A 16 -12.64 -28.93 -17.64
CA LYS A 16 -12.43 -30.34 -17.97
C LYS A 16 -13.63 -30.83 -18.76
N VAL A 17 -13.52 -30.80 -20.09
CA VAL A 17 -14.51 -31.43 -20.96
C VAL A 17 -14.26 -32.95 -20.89
N VAL A 18 -15.18 -33.68 -20.26
CA VAL A 18 -15.20 -35.14 -20.30
C VAL A 18 -15.98 -35.58 -21.53
N GLU A 19 -15.30 -35.80 -22.66
CA GLU A 19 -15.90 -36.52 -23.78
C GLU A 19 -16.05 -38.01 -23.44
N THR A 20 -17.29 -38.47 -23.23
CA THR A 20 -17.61 -39.89 -23.19
C THR A 20 -17.78 -40.43 -24.61
N ARG A 21 -16.67 -40.82 -25.26
CA ARG A 21 -16.69 -41.82 -26.34
C ARG A 21 -15.39 -42.62 -26.44
N ALA A 22 -15.60 -43.88 -26.73
CA ALA A 22 -14.71 -45.03 -26.64
C ALA A 22 -13.33 -44.89 -27.31
N VAL A 23 -12.32 -45.30 -26.52
CA VAL A 23 -11.11 -46.05 -26.87
C VAL A 23 -10.36 -45.65 -28.16
N THR A 24 -9.34 -44.82 -27.96
CA THR A 24 -7.98 -45.05 -28.49
C THR A 24 -7.01 -44.09 -27.78
N ARG A 25 -5.95 -44.65 -27.17
CA ARG A 25 -4.75 -44.06 -26.57
C ARG A 25 -4.96 -42.73 -25.82
N ALA A 26 -4.76 -42.76 -24.52
CA ALA A 26 -4.74 -41.64 -23.62
C ALA A 26 -3.91 -40.44 -24.16
N SER A 27 -4.55 -39.51 -24.82
CA SER A 27 -4.12 -38.10 -24.84
C SER A 27 -4.47 -37.52 -23.47
N GLY A 28 -3.52 -36.87 -22.82
CA GLY A 28 -3.77 -36.16 -21.55
C GLY A 28 -4.93 -35.17 -21.73
N PRO A 29 -5.43 -34.59 -20.64
CA PRO A 29 -6.56 -33.66 -20.72
C PRO A 29 -6.25 -32.54 -21.72
N THR A 30 -7.17 -32.33 -22.68
CA THR A 30 -7.06 -31.23 -23.62
C THR A 30 -7.28 -29.93 -22.83
N ILE A 31 -6.25 -29.12 -22.71
CA ILE A 31 -6.37 -27.78 -22.12
C ILE A 31 -6.89 -26.86 -23.23
N ILE A 32 -8.08 -26.33 -23.04
CA ILE A 32 -8.65 -25.29 -23.92
C ILE A 32 -8.38 -23.96 -23.23
N GLU A 33 -7.53 -23.15 -23.85
CA GLU A 33 -7.23 -21.80 -23.34
C GLU A 33 -8.41 -20.87 -23.61
N LYS A 34 -8.84 -20.11 -22.58
CA LYS A 34 -9.91 -19.14 -22.70
C LYS A 34 -9.48 -17.92 -23.50
N THR A 35 -10.42 -17.27 -24.16
CA THR A 35 -10.17 -15.99 -24.84
C THR A 35 -9.86 -14.89 -23.84
N ASP A 36 -9.31 -13.77 -24.29
CA ASP A 36 -9.01 -12.62 -23.40
C ASP A 36 -10.30 -12.02 -22.83
N GLU A 37 -11.40 -12.03 -23.59
CA GLU A 37 -12.71 -11.60 -23.10
C GLU A 37 -13.27 -12.51 -22.01
N GLU A 38 -13.17 -13.83 -22.18
CA GLU A 38 -13.59 -14.81 -21.16
C GLU A 38 -12.73 -14.68 -19.89
N LYS A 39 -11.43 -14.48 -20.02
CA LYS A 39 -10.53 -14.23 -18.89
C LYS A 39 -10.90 -12.94 -18.18
N ALA A 40 -11.17 -11.85 -18.93
CA ALA A 40 -11.56 -10.57 -18.35
C ALA A 40 -12.89 -10.64 -17.58
N GLU A 41 -13.88 -11.38 -18.08
CA GLU A 41 -15.16 -11.60 -17.39
C GLU A 41 -14.96 -12.34 -16.07
N ILE A 42 -14.23 -13.46 -16.10
CA ILE A 42 -13.96 -14.28 -14.90
C ILE A 42 -13.20 -13.46 -13.82
N ILE A 43 -12.23 -12.66 -14.23
CA ILE A 43 -11.45 -11.84 -13.30
C ILE A 43 -12.27 -10.71 -12.70
N ARG A 44 -13.18 -10.10 -13.47
CA ARG A 44 -14.12 -9.12 -12.94
C ARG A 44 -15.07 -9.73 -11.92
N ASP A 45 -15.64 -10.89 -12.22
CA ASP A 45 -16.53 -11.61 -11.31
C ASP A 45 -15.79 -11.96 -10.00
N ALA A 46 -14.55 -12.43 -10.09
CA ALA A 46 -13.71 -12.72 -8.93
C ALA A 46 -13.37 -11.46 -8.11
N MET A 47 -13.10 -10.34 -8.78
CA MET A 47 -12.85 -9.05 -8.12
C MET A 47 -14.11 -8.54 -7.41
N GLU A 48 -15.27 -8.61 -8.06
CA GLU A 48 -16.54 -8.23 -7.45
C GLU A 48 -16.87 -9.12 -6.25
N ASP A 49 -16.72 -10.43 -6.40
CA ASP A 49 -16.96 -11.40 -5.31
C ASP A 49 -16.06 -11.09 -4.10
N TRP A 50 -14.78 -10.83 -4.31
CA TRP A 50 -13.85 -10.47 -3.25
C TRP A 50 -14.19 -9.13 -2.59
N ILE A 51 -14.32 -8.07 -3.37
CA ILE A 51 -14.56 -6.72 -2.85
C ILE A 51 -15.92 -6.65 -2.14
N SER A 52 -16.98 -7.22 -2.74
CA SER A 52 -18.32 -7.21 -2.13
C SER A 52 -18.36 -7.91 -0.79
N LYS A 53 -17.73 -9.08 -0.67
CA LYS A 53 -17.67 -9.85 0.57
C LYS A 53 -16.85 -9.13 1.64
N MET A 54 -15.65 -8.67 1.30
CA MET A 54 -14.75 -7.99 2.23
C MET A 54 -15.37 -6.70 2.75
N VAL A 55 -15.80 -5.82 1.83
CA VAL A 55 -16.35 -4.52 2.20
C VAL A 55 -17.64 -4.67 2.99
N THR A 56 -18.56 -5.55 2.55
CA THR A 56 -19.82 -5.79 3.27
C THR A 56 -19.59 -6.35 4.68
N HIS A 57 -18.63 -7.27 4.83
CA HIS A 57 -18.28 -7.84 6.13
C HIS A 57 -17.74 -6.79 7.10
N CYS A 58 -16.85 -5.94 6.62
CA CYS A 58 -16.17 -4.92 7.43
C CYS A 58 -16.94 -3.61 7.59
N LYS A 59 -18.01 -3.40 6.81
CA LYS A 59 -18.82 -2.18 6.76
C LYS A 59 -19.23 -1.58 8.12
N PRO A 60 -19.50 -2.36 9.19
CA PRO A 60 -19.90 -1.78 10.49
C PRO A 60 -18.78 -1.07 11.24
N TYR A 61 -17.50 -1.30 10.87
CA TYR A 61 -16.35 -0.81 11.65
C TYR A 61 -15.17 -0.29 10.81
N VAL A 62 -15.19 -0.48 9.49
CA VAL A 62 -14.17 0.07 8.58
C VAL A 62 -14.80 1.16 7.74
N HIS A 63 -14.20 2.35 7.77
CA HIS A 63 -14.68 3.54 7.07
C HIS A 63 -13.63 4.16 6.14
N ALA A 64 -12.48 3.49 5.96
CA ALA A 64 -11.45 3.87 5.02
C ALA A 64 -10.78 2.64 4.44
N TRP A 65 -10.51 2.65 3.13
CA TRP A 65 -10.00 1.52 2.38
C TRP A 65 -8.83 1.93 1.50
N ASP A 66 -7.75 1.17 1.53
CA ASP A 66 -6.79 1.14 0.44
C ASP A 66 -7.35 0.21 -0.63
N VAL A 67 -8.11 0.80 -1.57
CA VAL A 67 -8.81 0.05 -2.60
C VAL A 67 -7.84 -0.58 -3.59
N VAL A 68 -6.78 0.15 -3.90
CA VAL A 68 -5.68 -0.30 -4.76
C VAL A 68 -4.36 0.03 -4.08
N ASN A 69 -3.53 -0.98 -3.89
CA ASN A 69 -2.21 -0.86 -3.30
C ASN A 69 -1.12 -1.13 -4.33
N GLU A 70 -0.10 -0.27 -4.35
CA GLU A 70 1.14 -0.39 -5.13
C GLU A 70 0.93 -0.60 -6.64
N PRO A 71 0.09 0.21 -7.31
CA PRO A 71 -0.19 -0.01 -8.72
C PRO A 71 0.94 0.41 -9.66
N MET A 72 1.82 1.33 -9.25
CA MET A 72 2.78 1.96 -10.18
C MET A 72 4.03 1.11 -10.38
N ASP A 73 4.50 1.03 -11.62
CA ASP A 73 5.75 0.36 -11.98
C ASP A 73 6.97 1.21 -11.56
N ASP A 74 7.99 0.59 -10.96
CA ASP A 74 9.19 1.30 -10.48
C ASP A 74 10.14 1.71 -11.61
N GLY A 75 10.17 0.92 -12.69
CA GLY A 75 11.03 1.18 -13.86
C GLY A 75 10.37 2.09 -14.89
N LYS A 76 9.04 2.03 -14.99
CA LYS A 76 8.22 2.84 -15.91
C LYS A 76 7.17 3.60 -15.12
N THR A 77 7.59 4.60 -14.38
CA THR A 77 6.80 5.33 -13.38
C THR A 77 5.52 6.01 -13.89
N SER A 78 5.32 6.08 -15.21
CA SER A 78 4.05 6.51 -15.85
C SER A 78 3.06 5.39 -16.09
N ASP A 79 3.49 4.14 -15.88
CA ASP A 79 2.71 2.93 -16.14
C ASP A 79 2.40 2.18 -14.84
N ILE A 80 1.42 1.31 -14.92
CA ILE A 80 1.08 0.38 -13.83
C ILE A 80 1.92 -0.88 -13.95
N LYS A 81 2.14 -1.57 -12.83
CA LYS A 81 2.82 -2.87 -12.76
C LYS A 81 2.14 -3.89 -13.68
N THR A 82 2.90 -4.83 -14.22
CA THR A 82 2.41 -5.93 -15.04
C THR A 82 3.28 -7.18 -14.86
N GLY A 83 2.67 -8.34 -14.90
CA GLY A 83 3.34 -9.64 -14.98
C GLY A 83 3.61 -10.10 -16.41
N LYS A 84 3.04 -9.41 -17.43
CA LYS A 84 3.20 -9.79 -18.83
C LYS A 84 4.67 -9.77 -19.25
N GLY A 85 5.14 -10.90 -19.76
CA GLY A 85 6.53 -11.07 -20.20
C GLY A 85 7.53 -11.38 -19.09
N LYS A 86 7.12 -11.45 -17.83
CA LYS A 86 7.94 -11.96 -16.73
C LYS A 86 7.91 -13.49 -16.74
N THR A 87 9.06 -14.14 -16.50
CA THR A 87 9.22 -15.60 -16.49
C THR A 87 9.51 -16.16 -15.11
N ASP A 88 9.71 -15.28 -14.13
CA ASP A 88 10.18 -15.55 -12.79
C ASP A 88 9.21 -15.03 -11.71
N LEU A 89 7.90 -15.01 -12.03
CA LEU A 89 6.88 -14.63 -11.06
C LEU A 89 6.88 -15.61 -9.87
N ALA A 90 6.83 -15.06 -8.67
CA ALA A 90 6.61 -15.85 -7.47
C ALA A 90 5.22 -16.52 -7.51
N SER A 91 5.04 -17.64 -6.82
CA SER A 91 3.79 -18.42 -6.86
C SER A 91 2.58 -17.64 -6.30
N ASP A 92 2.83 -16.63 -5.47
CA ASP A 92 1.85 -15.74 -4.85
C ASP A 92 1.71 -14.38 -5.58
N GLU A 93 2.46 -14.17 -6.68
CA GLU A 93 2.44 -12.94 -7.46
C GLU A 93 1.35 -12.98 -8.53
N PHE A 94 0.35 -12.11 -8.40
CA PHE A 94 -0.80 -12.04 -9.31
C PHE A 94 -1.10 -10.59 -9.70
N TYR A 95 -1.32 -10.37 -11.01
CA TYR A 95 -1.56 -9.06 -11.59
C TYR A 95 -2.99 -8.99 -12.18
N TRP A 96 -3.95 -8.46 -11.43
CA TRP A 96 -5.35 -8.28 -11.85
C TRP A 96 -5.45 -7.55 -13.19
N GLN A 97 -4.67 -6.48 -13.35
CA GLN A 97 -4.65 -5.61 -14.52
C GLN A 97 -4.30 -6.35 -15.82
N ASP A 98 -3.55 -7.43 -15.75
CA ASP A 98 -3.11 -8.16 -16.93
C ASP A 98 -4.27 -8.90 -17.64
N TYR A 99 -5.37 -9.10 -16.94
CA TYR A 99 -6.57 -9.76 -17.43
C TYR A 99 -7.68 -8.78 -17.84
N PHE A 100 -7.48 -7.48 -17.67
CA PHE A 100 -8.39 -6.47 -18.19
C PHE A 100 -8.04 -6.12 -19.63
N LEU A 101 -9.05 -5.95 -20.50
CA LEU A 101 -8.83 -5.54 -21.89
C LEU A 101 -8.12 -4.18 -21.98
N THR A 102 -8.42 -3.29 -21.05
CA THR A 102 -7.66 -2.07 -20.79
C THR A 102 -7.06 -2.19 -19.39
N PRO A 103 -5.78 -2.52 -19.23
CA PRO A 103 -5.17 -2.82 -17.94
C PRO A 103 -5.43 -1.77 -16.86
N LYS A 104 -5.38 -0.48 -17.19
CA LYS A 104 -5.63 0.62 -16.24
C LYS A 104 -7.06 0.64 -15.68
N ASP A 105 -8.01 -0.01 -16.33
CA ASP A 105 -9.42 -0.02 -15.92
C ASP A 105 -9.69 -0.93 -14.69
N TYR A 106 -8.74 -1.82 -14.30
CA TYR A 106 -8.92 -2.66 -13.11
C TYR A 106 -9.13 -1.82 -11.85
N ALA A 107 -8.39 -0.71 -11.68
CA ALA A 107 -8.56 0.18 -10.55
C ALA A 107 -9.88 0.96 -10.64
N VAL A 108 -10.30 1.36 -11.84
CA VAL A 108 -11.62 1.99 -12.04
C VAL A 108 -12.73 1.10 -11.53
N GLU A 109 -12.68 -0.20 -11.89
CA GLU A 109 -13.65 -1.18 -11.43
C GLU A 109 -13.58 -1.39 -9.92
N ALA A 110 -12.39 -1.58 -9.37
CA ALA A 110 -12.18 -1.76 -7.93
C ALA A 110 -12.76 -0.58 -7.11
N PHE A 111 -12.52 0.67 -7.51
CA PHE A 111 -13.08 1.85 -6.84
C PHE A 111 -14.60 1.94 -6.94
N LYS A 112 -15.19 1.60 -8.10
CA LYS A 112 -16.63 1.55 -8.27
C LYS A 112 -17.28 0.49 -7.37
N LEU A 113 -16.72 -0.71 -7.33
CA LEU A 113 -17.17 -1.79 -6.48
C LEU A 113 -17.06 -1.45 -4.98
N ALA A 114 -15.92 -0.91 -4.56
CA ALA A 114 -15.74 -0.47 -3.17
C ALA A 114 -16.77 0.58 -2.76
N ARG A 115 -17.07 1.54 -3.63
CA ARG A 115 -18.13 2.54 -3.39
C ARG A 115 -19.52 1.92 -3.38
N GLN A 116 -19.80 0.96 -4.26
CA GLN A 116 -21.10 0.29 -4.37
C GLN A 116 -21.44 -0.49 -3.10
N TYR A 117 -20.48 -1.24 -2.56
CA TYR A 117 -20.71 -2.15 -1.43
C TYR A 117 -20.40 -1.52 -0.06
N GLY A 118 -19.60 -0.44 -0.02
CA GLY A 118 -19.22 0.28 1.19
C GLY A 118 -20.31 1.22 1.73
N ASN A 119 -19.94 2.00 2.75
CA ASN A 119 -20.79 3.10 3.19
C ASN A 119 -20.64 4.28 2.23
N PRO A 120 -21.66 5.12 2.07
CA PRO A 120 -21.60 6.26 1.14
C PRO A 120 -20.47 7.26 1.46
N ASP A 121 -20.08 7.37 2.72
CA ASP A 121 -19.07 8.28 3.25
C ASP A 121 -17.70 7.64 3.53
N ASP A 122 -17.54 6.34 3.23
CA ASP A 122 -16.25 5.67 3.32
C ASP A 122 -15.20 6.40 2.46
N LYS A 123 -13.96 6.47 2.97
CA LYS A 123 -12.85 7.10 2.26
C LYS A 123 -12.06 6.05 1.47
N LEU A 124 -12.03 6.23 0.16
CA LEU A 124 -11.39 5.32 -0.76
C LEU A 124 -10.03 5.87 -1.20
N PHE A 125 -8.97 5.16 -0.86
CA PHE A 125 -7.59 5.55 -1.13
C PHE A 125 -6.97 4.67 -2.21
N ILE A 126 -6.02 5.27 -2.94
CA ILE A 126 -4.98 4.57 -3.67
C ILE A 126 -3.66 4.76 -2.91
N ASN A 127 -2.89 3.69 -2.71
CA ASN A 127 -1.70 3.69 -1.87
C ASN A 127 -0.49 3.21 -2.67
N ASP A 128 0.68 3.85 -2.47
CA ASP A 128 1.92 3.38 -3.11
C ASP A 128 3.15 3.78 -2.29
N TYR A 129 4.28 3.15 -2.58
CA TYR A 129 5.59 3.37 -1.95
C TYR A 129 6.54 4.11 -2.88
N ASN A 130 7.67 4.57 -2.32
CA ASN A 130 8.76 5.25 -3.05
C ASN A 130 8.34 6.53 -3.80
N LEU A 131 7.24 7.17 -3.40
CA LEU A 131 6.79 8.42 -4.03
C LEU A 131 7.74 9.59 -3.73
N GLU A 132 8.39 9.56 -2.57
CA GLU A 132 9.44 10.48 -2.13
C GLU A 132 10.80 10.13 -2.74
N TYR A 133 11.05 8.85 -2.97
CA TYR A 133 12.29 8.38 -3.59
C TYR A 133 12.32 8.72 -5.08
N ASN A 134 11.20 8.58 -5.76
CA ASN A 134 11.06 8.85 -7.19
C ASN A 134 9.85 9.78 -7.46
N LEU A 135 10.12 11.07 -7.58
CA LEU A 135 9.07 12.07 -7.82
C LEU A 135 8.31 11.87 -9.15
N ASN A 136 8.92 11.19 -10.14
CA ASN A 136 8.20 10.82 -11.37
C ASN A 136 7.14 9.74 -11.08
N LYS A 137 7.39 8.84 -10.11
CA LYS A 137 6.39 7.84 -9.67
C LYS A 137 5.24 8.54 -8.96
N CYS A 138 5.52 9.55 -8.14
CA CYS A 138 4.50 10.39 -7.53
C CYS A 138 3.62 11.07 -8.59
N ASP A 139 4.23 11.69 -9.61
CA ASP A 139 3.49 12.29 -10.73
C ASP A 139 2.70 11.25 -11.52
N GLY A 140 3.24 10.05 -11.69
CA GLY A 140 2.57 8.92 -12.34
C GLY A 140 1.31 8.49 -11.60
N LEU A 141 1.40 8.34 -10.26
CA LEU A 141 0.26 8.00 -9.41
C LEU A 141 -0.83 9.08 -9.46
N ILE A 142 -0.46 10.37 -9.40
CA ILE A 142 -1.41 11.48 -9.52
C ILE A 142 -2.15 11.41 -10.85
N LYS A 143 -1.46 11.19 -11.96
CA LYS A 143 -2.07 11.02 -13.29
C LYS A 143 -2.96 9.78 -13.36
N TYR A 144 -2.61 8.74 -12.64
CA TYR A 144 -3.45 7.55 -12.57
C TYR A 144 -4.75 7.81 -11.80
N VAL A 145 -4.70 8.59 -10.72
CA VAL A 145 -5.92 9.07 -10.03
C VAL A 145 -6.80 9.86 -10.99
N GLU A 146 -6.24 10.81 -11.74
CA GLU A 146 -6.97 11.60 -12.76
C GLU A 146 -7.62 10.67 -13.81
N TYR A 147 -6.90 9.64 -14.25
CA TYR A 147 -7.43 8.63 -15.18
C TYR A 147 -8.63 7.89 -14.58
N ILE A 148 -8.50 7.38 -13.35
CA ILE A 148 -9.57 6.66 -12.65
C ILE A 148 -10.82 7.53 -12.55
N GLU A 149 -10.67 8.79 -12.18
CA GLU A 149 -11.78 9.74 -12.06
C GLU A 149 -12.39 10.12 -13.42
N SER A 150 -11.59 10.24 -14.46
CA SER A 150 -12.07 10.48 -15.83
C SER A 150 -12.99 9.38 -16.34
N LYS A 151 -12.92 8.18 -15.74
CA LYS A 151 -13.77 7.02 -16.03
C LYS A 151 -14.98 6.90 -15.10
N GLY A 152 -15.24 7.93 -14.28
CA GLY A 152 -16.41 8.03 -13.42
C GLY A 152 -16.34 7.26 -12.10
N ALA A 153 -15.16 6.83 -11.68
CA ALA A 153 -14.93 6.37 -10.32
C ALA A 153 -14.48 7.56 -9.42
N THR A 154 -14.57 7.41 -8.10
CA THR A 154 -14.15 8.42 -7.14
C THR A 154 -12.98 7.91 -6.33
N VAL A 155 -11.88 8.67 -6.30
CA VAL A 155 -10.73 8.47 -5.42
C VAL A 155 -10.75 9.59 -4.37
N ASP A 156 -11.05 9.25 -3.12
CA ASP A 156 -11.13 10.26 -2.05
C ASP A 156 -9.75 10.71 -1.58
N GLY A 157 -8.76 9.81 -1.61
CA GLY A 157 -7.43 10.13 -1.11
C GLY A 157 -6.30 9.34 -1.74
N ILE A 158 -5.08 9.81 -1.44
CA ILE A 158 -3.82 9.18 -1.83
C ILE A 158 -3.05 8.85 -0.56
N GLY A 159 -2.60 7.59 -0.44
CA GLY A 159 -1.68 7.12 0.57
C GLY A 159 -0.25 7.11 0.03
N THR A 160 0.70 7.52 0.87
CA THR A 160 2.14 7.33 0.65
C THR A 160 2.68 6.47 1.80
N GLN A 161 3.29 5.32 1.47
CA GLN A 161 3.72 4.37 2.49
C GLN A 161 4.82 4.93 3.38
N MET A 162 5.82 5.59 2.80
CA MET A 162 6.95 6.19 3.53
C MET A 162 7.83 5.17 4.27
N HIS A 163 8.18 4.07 3.60
CA HIS A 163 9.24 3.17 4.03
C HIS A 163 10.61 3.79 3.69
N ILE A 164 11.14 4.58 4.59
CA ILE A 164 12.32 5.41 4.36
C ILE A 164 13.50 5.07 5.28
N ALA A 165 14.57 5.83 5.21
CA ALA A 165 15.76 5.69 6.05
C ALA A 165 16.23 7.05 6.58
N ILE A 166 17.13 7.02 7.56
CA ILE A 166 17.68 8.24 8.17
C ILE A 166 18.43 9.14 7.17
N ASP A 167 18.89 8.58 6.06
CA ASP A 167 19.60 9.26 4.98
C ASP A 167 18.73 9.57 3.76
N SER A 168 17.41 9.35 3.83
CA SER A 168 16.48 9.69 2.76
C SER A 168 16.51 11.18 2.43
N ASN A 169 16.30 11.50 1.14
CA ASN A 169 16.39 12.87 0.64
C ASN A 169 15.25 13.75 1.15
N LYS A 170 15.54 14.64 2.09
CA LYS A 170 14.60 15.57 2.72
C LYS A 170 13.90 16.50 1.71
N ASP A 171 14.62 16.97 0.67
CA ASP A 171 14.03 17.84 -0.34
C ASP A 171 12.99 17.11 -1.19
N ASN A 172 13.26 15.86 -1.53
CA ASN A 172 12.31 15.03 -2.26
C ASN A 172 11.06 14.73 -1.41
N ILE A 173 11.22 14.44 -0.12
CA ILE A 173 10.09 14.26 0.81
C ILE A 173 9.21 15.54 0.82
N ALA A 174 9.81 16.72 0.94
CA ALA A 174 9.08 17.97 0.90
C ALA A 174 8.37 18.19 -0.44
N GLN A 175 9.05 17.93 -1.58
CA GLN A 175 8.46 18.06 -2.91
C GLN A 175 7.31 17.06 -3.14
N MET A 176 7.44 15.82 -2.68
CA MET A 176 6.35 14.85 -2.74
C MET A 176 5.09 15.37 -2.03
N PHE A 177 5.23 15.86 -0.78
CA PHE A 177 4.07 16.42 -0.05
C PHE A 177 3.50 17.66 -0.74
N GLN A 178 4.32 18.52 -1.36
CA GLN A 178 3.82 19.63 -2.17
C GLN A 178 2.96 19.14 -3.34
N LYS A 179 3.43 18.14 -4.08
CA LYS A 179 2.70 17.54 -5.21
C LYS A 179 1.38 16.92 -4.75
N LEU A 180 1.43 16.10 -3.68
CA LEU A 180 0.24 15.46 -3.13
C LEU A 180 -0.77 16.49 -2.58
N GLY A 181 -0.31 17.51 -1.86
CA GLY A 181 -1.16 18.58 -1.34
C GLY A 181 -1.86 19.39 -2.44
N ALA A 182 -1.19 19.58 -3.58
CA ALA A 182 -1.77 20.29 -4.74
C ALA A 182 -2.92 19.54 -5.41
N THR A 183 -3.08 18.22 -5.16
CA THR A 183 -4.18 17.41 -5.73
C THR A 183 -5.55 17.76 -5.13
N GLY A 184 -5.60 18.37 -3.95
CA GLY A 184 -6.81 18.59 -3.19
C GLY A 184 -7.46 17.32 -2.61
N LYS A 185 -6.82 16.17 -2.75
CA LYS A 185 -7.25 14.90 -2.18
C LYS A 185 -6.94 14.81 -0.69
N LEU A 186 -7.61 13.89 0.01
CA LEU A 186 -7.16 13.47 1.32
C LEU A 186 -5.80 12.80 1.19
N ILE A 187 -4.85 13.14 2.06
CA ILE A 187 -3.52 12.54 2.05
C ILE A 187 -3.29 11.84 3.38
N LYS A 188 -2.81 10.60 3.32
CA LYS A 188 -2.33 9.87 4.48
C LYS A 188 -0.90 9.40 4.27
N VAL A 189 -0.13 9.39 5.35
CA VAL A 189 1.08 8.57 5.46
C VAL A 189 0.62 7.22 6.01
N SER A 190 0.75 6.17 5.23
CA SER A 190 0.04 4.92 5.50
C SER A 190 0.87 3.89 6.26
N GLU A 191 2.19 3.93 6.16
CA GLU A 191 3.05 2.83 6.60
C GLU A 191 4.44 3.32 7.06
N LEU A 192 4.48 4.45 7.77
CA LEU A 192 5.74 5.09 8.12
C LEU A 192 6.63 4.21 9.00
N ASP A 193 7.78 3.86 8.48
CA ASP A 193 8.92 3.34 9.21
C ASP A 193 10.22 3.99 8.72
N ILE A 194 11.23 4.11 9.60
CA ILE A 194 12.48 4.79 9.26
C ILE A 194 13.67 3.93 9.65
N LYS A 195 14.28 3.27 8.68
CA LYS A 195 15.48 2.45 8.88
C LYS A 195 16.65 3.27 9.38
N VAL A 196 17.41 2.69 10.30
CA VAL A 196 18.70 3.22 10.74
C VAL A 196 19.87 2.63 9.94
N ASN A 197 19.58 1.67 9.05
CA ASN A 197 20.55 0.95 8.21
C ASN A 197 21.60 0.16 9.00
N THR A 198 21.26 -0.28 10.23
CA THR A 198 22.14 -1.12 11.06
C THR A 198 21.35 -1.82 12.16
N SER A 199 21.75 -3.04 12.52
CA SER A 199 21.22 -3.78 13.67
C SER A 199 21.75 -3.32 15.02
N SER A 200 22.73 -2.42 15.04
CA SER A 200 23.39 -1.92 16.25
C SER A 200 23.46 -0.39 16.19
N PRO A 201 22.32 0.30 16.32
CA PRO A 201 22.27 1.75 16.19
C PRO A 201 23.05 2.45 17.31
N THR A 202 23.83 3.48 16.93
CA THR A 202 24.46 4.40 17.85
C THR A 202 23.45 5.45 18.33
N THR A 203 23.78 6.17 19.41
CA THR A 203 22.97 7.31 19.88
C THR A 203 22.77 8.35 18.76
N GLU A 204 23.77 8.56 17.92
CA GLU A 204 23.68 9.49 16.78
C GLU A 204 22.68 8.99 15.72
N ASN A 205 22.70 7.70 15.38
CA ASN A 205 21.70 7.12 14.46
C ASN A 205 20.27 7.27 15.01
N LEU A 206 20.08 7.04 16.32
CA LEU A 206 18.77 7.20 16.97
C LEU A 206 18.32 8.68 16.99
N ALA A 207 19.24 9.62 17.16
CA ALA A 207 18.93 11.05 17.08
C ALA A 207 18.55 11.46 15.64
N GLN A 208 19.27 10.98 14.63
CA GLN A 208 18.95 11.21 13.21
C GLN A 208 17.59 10.59 12.84
N GLN A 209 17.29 9.42 13.37
CA GLN A 209 15.97 8.78 13.19
C GLN A 209 14.84 9.64 13.76
N ALA A 210 15.02 10.16 14.99
CA ALA A 210 14.05 11.03 15.62
C ALA A 210 13.83 12.33 14.81
N GLU A 211 14.90 12.94 14.34
CA GLU A 211 14.87 14.12 13.48
C GLU A 211 14.13 13.84 12.16
N MET A 212 14.34 12.67 11.55
CA MET A 212 13.66 12.31 10.31
C MET A 212 12.17 12.06 10.53
N TYR A 213 11.77 11.39 11.61
CA TYR A 213 10.35 11.25 11.98
C TYR A 213 9.67 12.61 12.16
N GLN A 214 10.29 13.51 12.93
CA GLN A 214 9.79 14.88 13.11
C GLN A 214 9.69 15.60 11.76
N TYR A 215 10.74 15.53 10.93
CA TYR A 215 10.77 16.18 9.63
C TYR A 215 9.62 15.74 8.72
N VAL A 216 9.36 14.43 8.63
CA VAL A 216 8.24 13.91 7.84
C VAL A 216 6.92 14.51 8.29
N ILE A 217 6.67 14.55 9.59
CA ILE A 217 5.43 15.09 10.16
C ILE A 217 5.33 16.59 9.92
N ASP A 218 6.42 17.32 10.09
CA ASP A 218 6.45 18.77 9.84
C ASP A 218 6.15 19.09 8.37
N MET A 219 6.73 18.32 7.43
CA MET A 219 6.49 18.51 5.99
C MET A 219 5.07 18.12 5.61
N TYR A 220 4.53 17.03 6.16
CA TYR A 220 3.13 16.66 6.00
C TYR A 220 2.18 17.78 6.47
N LYS A 221 2.37 18.28 7.70
CA LYS A 221 1.56 19.38 8.23
C LYS A 221 1.73 20.69 7.46
N LYS A 222 2.92 20.95 6.92
CA LYS A 222 3.22 22.17 6.18
C LYS A 222 2.59 22.22 4.80
N TYR A 223 2.62 21.11 4.08
CA TYR A 223 2.25 21.10 2.66
C TYR A 223 0.87 20.49 2.38
N ILE A 224 0.34 19.68 3.28
CA ILE A 224 -1.02 19.17 3.15
C ILE A 224 -1.97 20.12 3.89
N PRO A 225 -3.00 20.70 3.22
CA PRO A 225 -4.01 21.51 3.89
C PRO A 225 -4.65 20.77 5.07
N ALA A 226 -4.92 21.46 6.16
CA ALA A 226 -5.36 20.84 7.41
C ALA A 226 -6.64 19.99 7.24
N ASP A 227 -7.55 20.41 6.38
CA ASP A 227 -8.78 19.67 6.04
C ASP A 227 -8.54 18.47 5.10
N LYS A 228 -7.32 18.31 4.62
CA LYS A 228 -6.88 17.20 3.76
C LYS A 228 -5.90 16.24 4.44
N GLN A 229 -5.49 16.54 5.67
CA GLN A 229 -4.65 15.65 6.49
C GLN A 229 -5.52 14.51 7.03
N TYR A 230 -5.44 13.33 6.41
CA TYR A 230 -6.23 12.19 6.88
C TYR A 230 -5.60 11.50 8.10
N GLY A 231 -4.28 11.38 8.13
CA GLY A 231 -3.55 10.81 9.27
C GLY A 231 -2.19 10.24 8.90
N ILE A 232 -1.51 9.75 9.94
CA ILE A 232 -0.22 9.06 9.84
C ILE A 232 -0.33 7.74 10.59
N THR A 233 0.01 6.64 9.91
CA THR A 233 0.10 5.30 10.49
C THR A 233 1.57 4.89 10.53
N ILE A 234 2.02 4.40 11.68
CA ILE A 234 3.35 3.81 11.86
C ILE A 234 3.26 2.32 11.50
N TRP A 235 4.22 1.83 10.71
CA TRP A 235 4.26 0.43 10.29
C TRP A 235 5.06 -0.42 11.26
N GLY A 236 4.34 -1.13 12.12
CA GLY A 236 4.90 -1.85 13.26
C GLY A 236 4.98 -1.00 14.53
N VAL A 237 5.13 -1.65 15.67
CA VAL A 237 5.17 -0.99 16.98
C VAL A 237 6.59 -0.91 17.49
N SER A 238 7.31 -2.03 17.52
CA SER A 238 8.63 -2.14 18.14
C SER A 238 9.66 -2.78 17.22
N ASP A 239 10.93 -2.65 17.59
CA ASP A 239 12.05 -3.32 16.91
C ASP A 239 12.21 -4.79 17.36
N ASN A 240 11.19 -5.38 17.99
CA ASN A 240 11.23 -6.78 18.37
C ASN A 240 11.18 -7.67 17.13
N GLU A 241 12.13 -8.58 17.00
CA GLU A 241 12.26 -9.46 15.84
C GLU A 241 10.99 -10.25 15.51
N LYS A 242 10.14 -10.55 16.51
CA LYS A 242 8.87 -11.24 16.27
C LYS A 242 7.85 -10.39 15.50
N GLU A 243 8.01 -9.07 15.51
CA GLU A 243 7.10 -8.15 14.84
C GLU A 243 7.58 -7.80 13.42
N HIS A 244 8.89 -7.61 13.20
CA HIS A 244 9.37 -7.05 11.93
C HIS A 244 10.47 -7.86 11.22
N VAL A 245 10.93 -8.98 11.77
CA VAL A 245 12.06 -9.75 11.23
C VAL A 245 11.93 -10.12 9.75
N ASN A 246 10.72 -10.33 9.27
CA ASN A 246 10.46 -10.66 7.87
C ASN A 246 10.33 -9.43 6.97
N TRP A 247 10.13 -8.24 7.57
CA TRP A 247 9.94 -7.00 6.82
C TRP A 247 11.25 -6.23 6.67
N ILE A 248 11.86 -5.87 7.78
CA ILE A 248 13.15 -5.14 7.79
C ILE A 248 14.12 -5.90 8.71
N PRO A 249 14.73 -6.99 8.23
CA PRO A 249 15.67 -7.76 9.04
C PRO A 249 16.93 -6.96 9.37
N ASN A 250 17.46 -7.15 10.58
CA ASN A 250 18.69 -6.52 11.05
C ASN A 250 18.67 -4.99 11.03
N ASP A 251 17.55 -4.39 11.37
CA ASP A 251 17.40 -2.93 11.51
C ASP A 251 16.57 -2.58 12.75
N ALA A 252 16.39 -1.30 13.01
CA ALA A 252 15.62 -0.79 14.15
C ALA A 252 14.68 0.37 13.72
N PRO A 253 13.65 0.08 12.91
CA PRO A 253 12.87 1.13 12.22
C PRO A 253 11.80 1.80 13.09
N ASN A 254 11.36 1.17 14.18
CA ASN A 254 10.14 1.56 14.90
C ASN A 254 10.37 2.57 16.04
N LEU A 255 9.27 2.95 16.71
CA LEU A 255 9.26 3.96 17.77
C LEU A 255 9.67 3.39 19.15
N TRP A 256 9.50 2.10 19.35
CA TRP A 256 9.91 1.36 20.54
C TRP A 256 11.03 0.40 20.19
N ASP A 257 11.94 0.18 21.12
CA ASP A 257 13.02 -0.79 20.93
C ASP A 257 12.51 -2.25 21.07
N ALA A 258 13.42 -3.21 20.96
CA ALA A 258 13.10 -4.64 21.05
C ALA A 258 12.53 -5.08 22.41
N ASN A 259 12.69 -4.27 23.46
CA ASN A 259 12.15 -4.48 24.80
C ASN A 259 10.91 -3.63 25.10
N TYR A 260 10.37 -2.96 24.06
CA TYR A 260 9.23 -2.05 24.16
C TYR A 260 9.51 -0.77 24.96
N ALA A 261 10.79 -0.39 25.15
CA ALA A 261 11.14 0.92 25.70
C ALA A 261 11.04 1.98 24.58
N ARG A 262 10.66 3.21 24.94
CA ARG A 262 10.54 4.33 24.01
C ARG A 262 11.91 4.74 23.47
N LYS A 263 12.03 4.82 22.16
CA LYS A 263 13.22 5.33 21.47
C LYS A 263 13.15 6.85 21.30
N HIS A 264 14.29 7.48 20.94
CA HIS A 264 14.31 8.87 20.49
C HIS A 264 13.31 9.16 19.36
N ALA A 265 13.03 8.19 18.47
CA ALA A 265 12.02 8.25 17.42
C ALA A 265 10.61 8.60 17.96
N TYR A 266 10.22 8.04 19.12
CA TYR A 266 8.94 8.37 19.76
C TYR A 266 8.84 9.87 20.07
N LYS A 267 9.92 10.48 20.60
CA LYS A 267 9.97 11.92 20.85
C LYS A 267 9.85 12.71 19.54
N GLY A 268 10.56 12.30 18.49
CA GLY A 268 10.47 12.96 17.18
C GLY A 268 9.05 13.00 16.63
N VAL A 269 8.29 11.91 16.75
CA VAL A 269 6.88 11.86 16.38
C VAL A 269 6.05 12.79 17.28
N ALA A 270 6.23 12.73 18.61
CA ALA A 270 5.46 13.54 19.55
C ALA A 270 5.68 15.05 19.32
N ASP A 271 6.93 15.47 19.15
CA ASP A 271 7.27 16.88 18.89
C ASP A 271 6.69 17.35 17.54
N GLY A 272 6.81 16.54 16.47
CA GLY A 272 6.26 16.85 15.16
C GLY A 272 4.73 17.01 15.21
N LEU A 273 4.02 16.09 15.88
CA LEU A 273 2.57 16.18 16.03
C LEU A 273 2.16 17.41 16.85
N ALA A 274 2.85 17.68 17.96
CA ALA A 274 2.57 18.84 18.81
C ALA A 274 3.01 20.17 18.19
N GLY A 275 3.95 20.16 17.25
CA GLY A 275 4.57 21.35 16.69
C GLY A 275 5.45 22.13 17.69
N LYS A 276 5.92 21.46 18.73
CA LYS A 276 6.78 22.01 19.80
C LYS A 276 7.51 20.89 20.51
N ASP A 277 8.57 21.20 21.25
CA ASP A 277 9.20 20.26 22.17
C ASP A 277 8.22 19.94 23.34
N VAL A 278 7.84 18.67 23.43
CA VAL A 278 6.94 18.17 24.49
C VAL A 278 7.65 17.36 25.57
N SER A 279 8.98 17.42 25.65
CA SER A 279 9.76 16.68 26.67
C SER A 279 9.30 16.98 28.10
N GLY A 280 8.87 18.20 28.39
CA GLY A 280 8.37 18.62 29.70
C GLY A 280 7.00 18.05 30.05
N ASP A 281 6.25 17.52 29.07
CA ASP A 281 4.92 16.95 29.27
C ASP A 281 4.99 15.47 29.68
N PHE A 282 6.16 14.84 29.52
CA PHE A 282 6.42 13.45 29.93
C PHE A 282 6.96 13.40 31.35
N THR A 283 6.06 13.14 32.29
CA THR A 283 6.40 13.02 33.75
C THR A 283 6.70 11.58 34.19
N GLY A 284 6.75 10.63 33.25
CA GLY A 284 7.10 9.24 33.54
C GLY A 284 8.58 8.97 33.22
N ASP A 285 9.16 8.01 33.93
CA ASP A 285 10.51 7.54 33.64
C ASP A 285 10.56 7.01 32.21
N LEU A 286 11.45 7.59 31.39
CA LEU A 286 11.86 7.00 30.13
C LEU A 286 12.88 5.91 30.51
N GLU A 287 12.43 4.67 30.63
CA GLU A 287 13.32 3.53 30.82
C GLU A 287 14.06 3.17 29.55
#